data_b106dacf4d37785e3440b2df98599b1a
#
_entry.id   b106dacf4d37785e3440b2df98599b1a
#
_cell.length_a   1.000
_cell.length_b   1.000
_cell.length_c   1.000
_cell.angle_alpha   90.00
_cell.angle_beta   90.00
_cell.angle_gamma   90.00
#
_symmetry.space_group_name_H-M   'P 1'
#
loop_
_entity.id
_entity.type
_entity.pdbx_description
1 polymer ?
#
loop_
_entity_poly.entity_id
_entity_poly.type
_entity_poly.pdbx_seq_one_letter_code
_entity_poly.pdbx_strand_id
1 'polypeptide(L)'
;GYRYIGKPQVGYAAAKAALMQFTKTTAVIYAERGVRLNCVAPGLMFTPLVERLANKYAKGDYEGFVAHRHQQVPMGHMGDAWDVANSVLFLAADESRYITAQTIVVDGGIISATR
;
A
#
# COMPACT_ATOMS: atom_id res chain seq x y z
N GLY A 1 5.31 -3.56 7.03
CA GLY A 1 5.55 -3.65 5.62
C GLY A 1 6.36 -4.84 5.16
N TYR A 2 6.12 -5.19 3.93
CA TYR A 2 6.85 -6.31 3.30
C TYR A 2 8.27 -5.91 2.89
N ARG A 3 8.49 -4.65 2.58
CA ARG A 3 9.77 -4.16 2.12
C ARG A 3 9.97 -2.72 2.60
N TYR A 4 11.18 -2.43 3.05
CA TYR A 4 11.57 -1.06 3.36
C TYR A 4 12.01 -0.35 2.07
N ILE A 5 11.36 0.76 1.79
CA ILE A 5 11.73 1.68 0.70
C ILE A 5 11.59 3.12 1.19
N GLY A 6 12.54 3.96 0.85
CA GLY A 6 12.50 5.38 1.17
C GLY A 6 13.28 5.76 2.43
N LYS A 7 12.82 6.81 3.10
CA LYS A 7 13.53 7.40 4.24
C LYS A 7 13.27 6.64 5.54
N PRO A 8 14.22 6.63 6.49
CA PRO A 8 14.05 5.95 7.77
C PRO A 8 12.83 6.47 8.54
N GLN A 9 11.90 5.59 8.82
CA GLN A 9 10.65 5.89 9.54
C GLN A 9 10.31 4.71 10.46
N VAL A 10 11.12 4.52 11.52
CA VAL A 10 11.04 3.33 12.39
C VAL A 10 9.64 3.16 12.99
N GLY A 11 9.11 4.20 13.61
CA GLY A 11 7.78 4.16 14.23
C GLY A 11 6.67 3.90 13.22
N TYR A 12 6.71 4.58 12.08
CA TYR A 12 5.75 4.38 11.00
C TYR A 12 5.81 2.95 10.47
N ALA A 13 7.00 2.45 10.17
CA ALA A 13 7.18 1.10 9.64
C ALA A 13 6.69 0.03 10.63
N ALA A 14 7.01 0.19 11.92
CA ALA A 14 6.56 -0.70 12.97
C ALA A 14 5.02 -0.70 13.09
N ALA A 15 4.40 0.49 13.10
CA ALA A 15 2.94 0.62 13.18
C ALA A 15 2.23 -0.04 11.98
N LYS A 16 2.76 0.16 10.77
CA LYS A 16 2.17 -0.43 9.56
C LYS A 16 2.34 -1.95 9.53
N ALA A 17 3.47 -2.48 9.98
CA ALA A 17 3.67 -3.92 10.11
C ALA A 17 2.70 -4.53 11.14
N ALA A 18 2.55 -3.86 12.29
CA ALA A 18 1.62 -4.27 13.33
C ALA A 18 0.16 -4.32 12.83
N LEU A 19 -0.25 -3.35 11.99
CA LEU A 19 -1.59 -3.33 11.42
C LEU A 19 -1.87 -4.58 10.56
N MET A 20 -0.90 -5.04 9.78
CA MET A 20 -1.04 -6.24 8.98
C MET A 20 -1.22 -7.49 9.87
N GLN A 21 -0.42 -7.60 10.92
CA GLN A 21 -0.53 -8.74 11.84
C GLN A 21 -1.81 -8.67 12.68
N PHE A 22 -2.20 -7.49 13.13
CA PHE A 22 -3.49 -7.26 13.80
C PHE A 22 -4.66 -7.75 12.92
N THR A 23 -4.67 -7.35 11.66
CA THR A 23 -5.71 -7.76 10.70
C THR A 23 -5.80 -9.28 10.59
N LYS A 24 -4.64 -9.94 10.42
CA LYS A 24 -4.57 -11.40 10.27
C LYS A 24 -5.11 -12.12 11.49
N THR A 25 -4.65 -11.74 12.68
CA THR A 25 -5.04 -12.39 13.94
C THR A 25 -6.52 -12.16 14.25
N THR A 26 -6.99 -10.93 14.12
CA THR A 26 -8.39 -10.58 14.39
C THR A 26 -9.34 -11.26 13.41
N ALA A 27 -8.95 -11.35 12.14
CA ALA A 27 -9.76 -12.02 11.12
C ALA A 27 -10.04 -13.48 11.49
N VAL A 28 -9.04 -14.20 11.96
CA VAL A 28 -9.20 -15.60 12.35
C VAL A 28 -10.13 -15.74 13.55
N ILE A 29 -10.01 -14.85 14.55
CA ILE A 29 -10.84 -14.86 15.74
C ILE A 29 -12.33 -14.65 15.39
N TYR A 30 -12.62 -13.78 14.44
CA TYR A 30 -14.00 -13.41 14.09
C TYR A 30 -14.57 -14.17 12.88
N ALA A 31 -13.80 -15.05 12.26
CA ALA A 31 -14.22 -15.79 11.06
C ALA A 31 -15.52 -16.57 11.29
N GLU A 32 -15.65 -17.24 12.44
CA GLU A 32 -16.85 -18.01 12.78
C GLU A 32 -18.11 -17.16 12.89
N ARG A 33 -17.95 -15.86 13.14
CA ARG A 33 -19.07 -14.92 13.21
C ARG A 33 -19.42 -14.28 11.86
N GLY A 34 -18.78 -14.74 10.78
CA GLY A 34 -19.02 -14.21 9.45
C GLY A 34 -18.39 -12.83 9.20
N VAL A 35 -17.44 -12.42 10.03
CA VAL A 35 -16.73 -11.13 9.87
C VAL A 35 -15.43 -11.39 9.15
N ARG A 36 -15.20 -10.66 8.08
CA ARG A 36 -13.94 -10.68 7.31
C ARG A 36 -13.12 -9.43 7.57
N LEU A 37 -11.84 -9.59 7.77
CA LEU A 37 -10.89 -8.49 7.86
C LEU A 37 -9.76 -8.75 6.87
N ASN A 38 -9.51 -7.76 6.02
CA ASN A 38 -8.40 -7.78 5.07
C ASN A 38 -7.68 -6.44 5.12
N CYS A 39 -6.48 -6.42 4.61
CA CYS A 39 -5.63 -5.25 4.57
C CYS A 39 -5.27 -4.93 3.12
N VAL A 40 -5.20 -3.66 2.76
CA VAL A 40 -4.68 -3.21 1.47
C VAL A 40 -3.38 -2.47 1.73
N ALA A 41 -2.33 -2.83 1.01
CA ALA A 41 -1.01 -2.23 1.12
C ALA A 41 -0.64 -1.50 -0.18
N PRO A 42 -0.92 -0.18 -0.26
CA PRO A 42 -0.56 0.61 -1.43
C PRO A 42 0.96 0.80 -1.54
N GLY A 43 1.46 0.84 -2.77
CA GLY A 43 2.83 1.23 -3.08
C GLY A 43 2.96 2.75 -3.28
N LEU A 44 3.69 3.13 -4.31
CA LEU A 44 3.85 4.55 -4.66
C LEU A 44 2.62 5.03 -5.42
N MET A 45 1.85 5.92 -4.79
CA MET A 45 0.61 6.46 -5.34
C MET A 45 0.76 7.93 -5.69
N PHE A 46 0.25 8.31 -6.86
CA PHE A 46 0.18 9.69 -7.31
C PHE A 46 -1.01 10.38 -6.64
N THR A 47 -0.73 11.12 -5.58
CA THR A 47 -1.74 11.83 -4.77
C THR A 47 -1.22 13.22 -4.41
N PRO A 48 -2.06 14.13 -3.86
CA PRO A 48 -1.59 15.43 -3.39
C PRO A 48 -0.44 15.39 -2.38
N LEU A 49 -0.25 14.27 -1.70
CA LEU A 49 0.90 14.07 -0.81
C LEU A 49 2.24 14.14 -1.55
N VAL A 50 2.26 13.79 -2.84
CA VAL A 50 3.48 13.81 -3.67
C VAL A 50 4.10 15.20 -3.72
N GLU A 51 3.29 16.26 -3.82
CA GLU A 51 3.78 17.64 -3.80
C GLU A 51 4.48 17.96 -2.48
N ARG A 52 3.90 17.59 -1.36
CA ARG A 52 4.51 17.80 -0.03
C ARG A 52 5.83 17.04 0.11
N LEU A 53 5.89 15.82 -0.40
CA LEU A 53 7.11 15.01 -0.37
C LEU A 53 8.18 15.60 -1.28
N ALA A 54 7.82 16.13 -2.43
CA ALA A 54 8.77 16.81 -3.33
C ALA A 54 9.37 18.04 -2.65
N ASN A 55 8.56 18.85 -1.97
CA ASN A 55 9.03 20.02 -1.24
C ASN A 55 9.98 19.63 -0.09
N LYS A 56 9.69 18.52 0.60
CA LYS A 56 10.48 18.06 1.74
C LYS A 56 11.80 17.39 1.32
N TYR A 57 11.80 16.57 0.28
CA TYR A 57 12.92 15.68 -0.05
C TYR A 57 13.63 16.01 -1.36
N ALA A 58 13.02 16.78 -2.25
CA ALA A 58 13.57 17.11 -3.55
C ALA A 58 13.77 18.63 -3.75
N LYS A 59 13.75 19.39 -2.69
CA LYS A 59 13.93 20.87 -2.70
C LYS A 59 13.00 21.59 -3.69
N GLY A 60 11.78 21.11 -3.85
CA GLY A 60 10.80 21.69 -4.75
C GLY A 60 10.91 21.26 -6.20
N ASP A 61 11.82 20.38 -6.57
CA ASP A 61 11.88 19.79 -7.92
C ASP A 61 10.77 18.74 -8.07
N TYR A 62 9.56 19.21 -8.30
CA TYR A 62 8.37 18.37 -8.39
C TYR A 62 8.43 17.40 -9.57
N GLU A 63 8.78 17.89 -10.76
CA GLU A 63 8.79 17.07 -11.98
C GLU A 63 9.83 15.95 -11.90
N GLY A 64 11.04 16.27 -11.44
CA GLY A 64 12.10 15.27 -11.23
C GLY A 64 11.74 14.26 -10.18
N PHE A 65 11.11 14.69 -9.09
CA PHE A 65 10.65 13.81 -8.02
C PHE A 65 9.58 12.83 -8.52
N VAL A 66 8.60 13.32 -9.27
CA VAL A 66 7.54 12.49 -9.86
C VAL A 66 8.12 11.48 -10.85
N ALA A 67 8.99 11.93 -11.75
CA ALA A 67 9.64 11.06 -12.74
C ALA A 67 10.44 9.95 -12.05
N HIS A 68 11.20 10.28 -11.01
CA HIS A 68 11.97 9.30 -10.25
C HIS A 68 11.06 8.26 -9.57
N ARG A 69 9.94 8.69 -9.01
CA ARG A 69 8.97 7.77 -8.39
C ARG A 69 8.34 6.84 -9.41
N HIS A 70 7.98 7.33 -10.59
CA HIS A 70 7.48 6.48 -11.67
C HIS A 70 8.49 5.39 -12.05
N GLN A 71 9.76 5.75 -12.16
CA GLN A 71 10.83 4.82 -12.53
C GLN A 71 11.08 3.72 -11.50
N GLN A 72 10.74 3.94 -10.23
CA GLN A 72 10.89 2.95 -9.18
C GLN A 72 9.87 1.81 -9.28
N VAL A 73 8.78 2.03 -10.02
CA VAL A 73 7.71 1.05 -10.15
C VAL A 73 7.98 0.15 -11.36
N PRO A 74 7.99 -1.18 -11.20
CA PRO A 74 8.18 -2.10 -12.34
C PRO A 74 7.20 -1.89 -13.50
N MET A 75 5.95 -1.50 -13.21
CA MET A 75 4.97 -1.16 -14.25
C MET A 75 5.26 0.17 -14.96
N GLY A 76 6.27 0.93 -14.51
CA GLY A 76 6.72 2.18 -15.14
C GLY A 76 5.98 3.43 -14.70
N HIS A 77 5.00 3.33 -13.86
CA HIS A 77 4.24 4.47 -13.34
C HIS A 77 3.68 4.21 -11.94
N MET A 78 3.49 5.28 -11.17
CA MET A 78 2.76 5.18 -9.90
C MET A 78 1.29 4.84 -10.16
N GLY A 79 0.67 4.15 -9.21
CA GLY A 79 -0.78 4.02 -9.18
C GLY A 79 -1.46 5.32 -8.73
N ASP A 80 -2.78 5.35 -8.77
CA ASP A 80 -3.59 6.44 -8.23
C ASP A 80 -4.54 5.95 -7.13
N ALA A 81 -5.32 6.86 -6.58
CA ALA A 81 -6.25 6.54 -5.50
C ALA A 81 -7.33 5.53 -5.93
N TRP A 82 -7.71 5.53 -7.21
CA TRP A 82 -8.71 4.61 -7.73
C TRP A 82 -8.21 3.17 -7.82
N ASP A 83 -6.93 2.97 -8.06
CA ASP A 83 -6.31 1.64 -8.04
C ASP A 83 -6.44 1.00 -6.67
N VAL A 84 -6.26 1.79 -5.60
CA VAL A 84 -6.47 1.34 -4.22
C VAL A 84 -7.96 1.16 -3.92
N ALA A 85 -8.78 2.12 -4.31
CA ALA A 85 -10.23 2.10 -4.07
C ALA A 85 -10.91 0.88 -4.69
N ASN A 86 -10.50 0.49 -5.91
CA ASN A 86 -11.04 -0.69 -6.57
C ASN A 86 -10.71 -1.98 -5.83
N SER A 87 -9.53 -2.07 -5.23
CA SER A 87 -9.16 -3.21 -4.38
C SER A 87 -10.00 -3.27 -3.10
N VAL A 88 -10.25 -2.13 -2.48
CA VAL A 88 -11.10 -2.02 -1.29
C VAL A 88 -12.55 -2.39 -1.65
N LEU A 89 -13.06 -1.92 -2.77
CA LEU A 89 -14.40 -2.24 -3.25
C LEU A 89 -14.57 -3.75 -3.43
N PHE A 90 -13.63 -4.41 -4.09
CA PHE A 90 -13.65 -5.86 -4.26
C PHE A 90 -13.67 -6.59 -2.91
N LEU A 91 -12.83 -6.17 -1.96
CA LEU A 91 -12.77 -6.81 -0.65
C LEU A 91 -14.02 -6.56 0.19
N ALA A 92 -14.74 -5.46 -0.04
CA ALA A 92 -16.01 -5.15 0.65
C ALA A 92 -17.21 -5.89 0.05
N ALA A 93 -17.09 -6.38 -1.19
CA ALA A 93 -18.19 -6.98 -1.93
C ALA A 93 -18.32 -8.49 -1.66
N ASP A 94 -19.48 -9.04 -2.01
CA ASP A 94 -19.78 -10.47 -1.84
C ASP A 94 -18.91 -11.37 -2.73
N GLU A 95 -18.37 -10.83 -3.82
CA GLU A 95 -17.45 -11.52 -4.71
C GLU A 95 -16.20 -12.00 -3.99
N SER A 96 -15.82 -11.33 -2.90
CA SER A 96 -14.68 -11.71 -2.06
C SER A 96 -15.08 -12.43 -0.76
N ARG A 97 -16.26 -12.98 -0.71
CA ARG A 97 -16.85 -13.58 0.52
C ARG A 97 -16.00 -14.66 1.19
N TYR A 98 -15.10 -15.28 0.45
CA TYR A 98 -14.23 -16.35 0.97
C TYR A 98 -12.79 -15.87 1.19
N ILE A 99 -12.57 -14.54 1.18
CA ILE A 99 -11.26 -13.92 1.40
C ILE A 99 -11.27 -13.23 2.76
N THR A 100 -10.44 -13.69 3.68
CA THR A 100 -10.20 -13.05 4.97
C THR A 100 -8.77 -13.26 5.42
N ALA A 101 -8.28 -12.45 6.35
CA ALA A 101 -6.93 -12.50 6.88
C ALA A 101 -5.82 -12.23 5.84
N GLN A 102 -6.16 -11.62 4.71
CA GLN A 102 -5.21 -11.38 3.63
C GLN A 102 -4.76 -9.92 3.58
N THR A 103 -3.57 -9.72 3.04
CA THR A 103 -3.09 -8.40 2.63
C THR A 103 -2.96 -8.38 1.11
N ILE A 104 -3.71 -7.49 0.48
CA ILE A 104 -3.63 -7.27 -0.96
C ILE A 104 -2.67 -6.13 -1.22
N VAL A 105 -1.62 -6.40 -1.95
CA VAL A 105 -0.61 -5.40 -2.31
C VAL A 105 -1.00 -4.76 -3.64
N VAL A 106 -1.02 -3.41 -3.66
CA VAL A 106 -1.37 -2.61 -4.85
C VAL A 106 -0.20 -1.66 -5.10
N ASP A 107 0.83 -2.13 -5.79
CA ASP A 107 2.12 -1.44 -5.83
C ASP A 107 2.84 -1.46 -7.19
N GLY A 108 2.21 -1.99 -8.23
CA GLY A 108 2.85 -2.10 -9.54
C GLY A 108 4.08 -2.99 -9.59
N GLY A 109 4.24 -3.86 -8.57
CA GLY A 109 5.33 -4.85 -8.51
C GLY A 109 6.53 -4.46 -7.64
N ILE A 110 6.47 -3.32 -6.91
CA ILE A 110 7.63 -2.81 -6.16
C ILE A 110 8.18 -3.84 -5.17
N ILE A 111 7.34 -4.48 -4.37
CA ILE A 111 7.84 -5.42 -3.36
C ILE A 111 8.40 -6.71 -3.94
N SER A 112 8.09 -7.00 -5.20
CA SER A 112 8.55 -8.19 -5.91
C SER A 112 9.78 -7.90 -6.79
N ALA A 113 10.19 -6.65 -6.89
CA ALA A 113 11.33 -6.27 -7.70
C ALA A 113 12.65 -6.71 -7.05
N THR A 114 13.59 -7.15 -7.87
CA THR A 114 14.91 -7.62 -7.44
C THR A 114 15.98 -6.53 -7.43
N ARG A 115 15.63 -5.35 -7.86
CA ARG A 115 16.54 -4.20 -7.99
C ARG A 115 16.10 -3.00 -7.16
#